data_d3fadbf0d8fa449f994d9d70443a1409
#
_entry.id   d3fadbf0d8fa449f994d9d70443a1409
#
_cell.length_a   1.000
_cell.length_b   1.000
_cell.length_c   1.000
_cell.angle_alpha   90.00
_cell.angle_beta   90.00
_cell.angle_gamma   90.00
#
_symmetry.space_group_name_H-M   'P 1'
#
loop_
_entity.id
_entity.type
_entity.pdbx_description
1 polymer ?
#
loop_
_entity_poly.entity_id
_entity_poly.type
_entity_poly.pdbx_seq_one_letter_code
_entity_poly.pdbx_strand_id
1 'polypeptide(L)'
;MHIKPLINLFEYGLTDGISFKILYILLLILLYQYLWVLKTMKLDQFLKWKNLVSSGGEAKIYIKSGAVKVNGVIEIRRGRKLNKGDKVIFLKNELIFE
;
A
#
# COMPACT_ATOMS: atom_id res chain seq x y z
N MET A 1 34.44 -23.69 27.94
CA MET A 1 34.20 -23.47 27.83
C MET A 1 34.34 -23.37 27.36
N HIS A 2 34.10 -23.35 27.11
CA HIS A 2 33.95 -23.08 26.85
C HIS A 2 33.61 -23.02 25.89
N ILE A 3 33.34 -23.56 25.29
CA ILE A 3 32.81 -23.45 24.68
C ILE A 3 32.01 -22.82 24.64
N LYS A 4 31.61 -22.84 25.15
CA LYS A 4 30.86 -22.05 25.36
C LYS A 4 31.04 -21.01 24.84
N PRO A 5 31.87 -20.70 24.73
CA PRO A 5 32.09 -19.60 24.10
C PRO A 5 31.66 -19.67 22.75
N LEU A 6 31.87 -20.55 22.20
CA LEU A 6 31.50 -20.59 21.02
C LEU A 6 30.16 -20.62 20.91
N ILE A 7 29.77 -21.17 21.63
CA ILE A 7 28.56 -21.19 21.77
C ILE A 7 28.12 -20.12 22.09
N ASN A 8 28.72 -19.66 22.70
CA ASN A 8 28.45 -18.58 23.04
C ASN A 8 28.45 -17.74 22.07
N LEU A 9 29.19 -17.84 21.28
CA LEU A 9 29.24 -17.04 20.35
C LEU A 9 28.15 -17.10 19.63
N PHE A 10 27.88 -17.94 19.48
CA PHE A 10 26.97 -18.07 18.93
C PHE A 10 25.91 -18.12 19.57
N GLU A 11 26.05 -18.65 20.30
CA GLU A 11 25.24 -18.69 21.00
C GLU A 11 25.14 -17.74 21.48
N TYR A 12 25.73 -17.37 21.55
CA TYR A 12 25.69 -16.44 22.03
C TYR A 12 25.98 -15.60 21.53
N GLY A 13 26.05 -15.76 21.46
CA GLY A 13 26.30 -14.62 21.40
C GLY A 13 26.30 -13.97 20.14
N LEU A 14 27.14 -14.09 19.41
CA LEU A 14 27.28 -13.44 18.15
C LEU A 14 26.13 -13.76 17.21
N THR A 15 25.85 -15.02 17.07
CA THR A 15 24.82 -15.47 16.16
C THR A 15 23.45 -14.96 16.59
N ASP A 16 23.20 -15.01 17.88
CA ASP A 16 21.92 -14.55 18.38
C ASP A 16 21.72 -13.07 18.13
N GLY A 17 22.77 -12.28 18.31
CA GLY A 17 22.67 -10.87 18.06
C GLY A 17 22.40 -10.57 16.62
N ILE A 18 23.02 -11.30 15.71
CA ILE A 18 22.77 -11.13 14.29
C ILE A 18 21.35 -11.53 13.94
N SER A 19 20.90 -12.63 14.49
CA SER A 19 19.53 -13.10 14.23
C SER A 19 18.50 -12.06 14.66
N PHE A 20 18.69 -11.48 15.84
CA PHE A 20 17.76 -10.48 16.32
C PHE A 20 17.75 -9.25 15.43
N LYS A 21 18.92 -8.84 14.97
CA LYS A 21 19.01 -7.70 14.07
C LYS A 21 18.28 -7.97 12.77
N ILE A 22 18.46 -9.15 12.22
CA ILE A 22 17.79 -9.53 10.98
C ILE A 22 16.29 -9.54 11.19
N LEU A 23 15.82 -10.12 12.28
CA LEU A 23 14.40 -10.16 12.59
C LEU A 23 13.84 -8.75 12.75
N TYR A 24 14.58 -7.88 13.41
CA TYR A 24 14.14 -6.50 13.61
C TYR A 24 14.02 -5.78 12.27
N ILE A 25 15.01 -5.95 11.40
CA ILE A 25 15.00 -5.34 10.08
C ILE A 25 13.83 -5.87 9.27
N LEU A 26 13.58 -7.18 9.31
CA LEU A 26 12.46 -7.76 8.60
C LEU A 26 11.14 -7.21 9.11
N LEU A 27 11.02 -7.03 10.42
CA LEU A 27 9.83 -6.45 11.00
C LEU A 27 9.63 -5.01 10.53
N LEU A 28 10.71 -4.24 10.47
CA LEU A 28 10.62 -2.87 9.99
C LEU A 28 10.21 -2.83 8.53
N ILE A 29 10.73 -3.74 7.72
CA ILE A 29 10.36 -3.80 6.32
C ILE A 29 8.89 -4.13 6.16
N LEU A 30 8.41 -5.12 6.91
CA LEU A 30 7.00 -5.50 6.86
C LEU A 30 6.10 -4.36 7.32
N LEU A 31 6.50 -3.67 8.38
CA LEU A 31 5.74 -2.53 8.88
C LEU A 31 5.72 -1.41 7.85
N TYR A 32 6.86 -1.16 7.22
CA TYR A 32 6.94 -0.14 6.19
C TYR A 32 6.01 -0.45 5.03
N GLN A 33 5.99 -1.71 4.59
CA GLN A 33 5.09 -2.13 3.52
C GLN A 33 3.63 -2.01 3.93
N TYR A 34 3.33 -2.33 5.18
CA TYR A 34 1.98 -2.18 5.69
C TYR A 34 1.54 -0.73 5.67
N LEU A 35 2.40 0.18 6.12
CA LEU A 35 2.10 1.60 6.09
C LEU A 35 1.97 2.11 4.67
N TRP A 36 2.78 1.57 3.76
CA TRP A 36 2.68 1.94 2.36
C TRP A 36 1.32 1.56 1.80
N VAL A 37 0.86 0.36 2.11
CA VAL A 37 -0.45 -0.10 1.66
C VAL A 37 -1.56 0.80 2.22
N LEU A 38 -1.41 1.22 3.48
CA LEU A 38 -2.40 2.10 4.08
C LEU A 38 -2.42 3.49 3.45
N LYS A 39 -1.34 3.88 2.78
CA LYS A 39 -1.28 5.17 2.13
C LYS A 39 -1.82 5.13 0.71
N THR A 40 -2.28 3.99 0.26
CA THR A 40 -2.89 3.86 -1.06
C THR A 40 -4.34 3.50 -0.90
N MET A 41 -5.10 3.75 -1.95
CA MET A 41 -6.52 3.46 -1.96
C MET A 41 -6.90 3.03 -3.36
N LYS A 42 -7.82 2.07 -3.46
CA LYS A 42 -8.28 1.65 -4.77
C LYS A 42 -9.19 2.72 -5.36
N LEU A 43 -9.18 2.81 -6.67
CA LEU A 43 -9.95 3.84 -7.38
C LEU A 43 -11.44 3.78 -7.04
N ASP A 44 -12.03 2.58 -7.04
CA ASP A 44 -13.46 2.46 -6.72
C ASP A 44 -13.75 2.90 -5.30
N GLN A 45 -12.86 2.61 -4.36
CA GLN A 45 -13.03 3.04 -2.98
C GLN A 45 -12.87 4.55 -2.85
N PHE A 46 -11.99 5.14 -3.64
CA PHE A 46 -11.80 6.59 -3.62
C PHE A 46 -13.06 7.30 -4.09
N LEU A 47 -13.67 6.83 -5.17
CA LEU A 47 -14.90 7.44 -5.68
C LEU A 47 -16.01 7.34 -4.65
N LYS A 48 -16.09 6.22 -3.95
CA LYS A 48 -17.11 6.03 -2.93
C LYS A 48 -16.82 6.92 -1.71
N TRP A 49 -15.55 6.99 -1.33
CA TRP A 49 -15.16 7.81 -0.19
C TRP A 49 -15.48 9.28 -0.41
N LYS A 50 -15.30 9.75 -1.63
CA LYS A 50 -15.62 11.16 -1.96
C LYS A 50 -17.08 11.37 -2.29
N ASN A 51 -17.91 10.37 -2.10
CA ASN A 51 -19.35 10.44 -2.35
C ASN A 51 -19.71 10.77 -3.80
N LEU A 52 -18.85 10.39 -4.72
CA LEU A 52 -19.13 10.57 -6.14
C LEU A 52 -20.00 9.42 -6.66
N VAL A 53 -19.97 8.30 -5.99
CA VAL A 53 -20.83 7.16 -6.27
C VAL A 53 -21.32 6.62 -4.93
N SER A 54 -22.43 5.89 -4.97
CA SER A 54 -23.04 5.39 -3.73
C SER A 54 -22.58 3.97 -3.37
N SER A 55 -22.01 3.26 -4.32
CA SER A 55 -21.61 1.86 -4.07
C SER A 55 -20.43 1.49 -4.95
N GLY A 56 -19.77 0.37 -4.60
CA GLY A 56 -18.70 -0.16 -5.44
C GLY A 56 -19.20 -0.65 -6.78
N GLY A 57 -20.45 -1.14 -6.84
CA GLY A 57 -21.02 -1.56 -8.10
C GLY A 57 -21.22 -0.40 -9.05
N GLU A 58 -21.69 0.73 -8.53
CA GLU A 58 -21.84 1.93 -9.34
C GLU A 58 -20.48 2.43 -9.81
N ALA A 59 -19.49 2.43 -8.93
CA ALA A 59 -18.14 2.82 -9.30
C ALA A 59 -17.61 1.95 -10.43
N LYS A 60 -17.84 0.65 -10.35
CA LYS A 60 -17.39 -0.29 -11.37
C LYS A 60 -17.97 0.08 -12.75
N ILE A 61 -19.24 0.40 -12.78
CA ILE A 61 -19.91 0.74 -14.03
C ILE A 61 -19.26 1.97 -14.66
N TYR A 62 -19.09 3.03 -13.87
CA TYR A 62 -18.49 4.26 -14.39
C TYR A 62 -17.05 4.06 -14.81
N ILE A 63 -16.28 3.35 -14.02
CA ILE A 63 -14.86 3.12 -14.34
C ILE A 63 -14.73 2.34 -15.63
N LYS A 64 -15.50 1.28 -15.79
CA LYS A 64 -15.43 0.47 -16.99
C LYS A 64 -15.95 1.18 -18.23
N SER A 65 -16.82 2.16 -18.06
CA SER A 65 -17.35 2.91 -19.19
C SER A 65 -16.39 4.00 -19.68
N GLY A 66 -15.28 4.19 -19.00
CA GLY A 66 -14.31 5.20 -19.40
C GLY A 66 -14.60 6.58 -18.86
N ALA A 67 -15.48 6.68 -17.87
CA ALA A 67 -15.85 7.97 -17.29
C ALA A 67 -14.83 8.52 -16.30
N VAL A 68 -13.80 7.75 -15.99
CA VAL A 68 -12.81 8.13 -14.98
C VAL A 68 -11.44 8.21 -15.59
N LYS A 69 -10.73 9.30 -15.31
CA LYS A 69 -9.34 9.46 -15.73
C LYS A 69 -8.46 9.57 -14.49
N VAL A 70 -7.30 8.96 -14.56
CA VAL A 70 -6.29 9.10 -13.53
C VAL A 70 -5.06 9.68 -14.19
N ASN A 71 -4.63 10.84 -13.71
CA ASN A 71 -3.48 11.56 -14.25
C ASN A 71 -3.62 11.79 -15.76
N GLY A 72 -4.84 12.10 -16.18
CA GLY A 72 -5.10 12.46 -17.58
C GLY A 72 -5.35 11.27 -18.50
N VAL A 73 -5.29 10.05 -17.99
CA VAL A 73 -5.46 8.84 -18.80
C VAL A 73 -6.70 8.10 -18.32
N ILE A 74 -7.53 7.67 -19.26
CA ILE A 74 -8.72 6.89 -18.92
C ILE A 74 -8.29 5.61 -18.22
N GLU A 75 -8.90 5.36 -17.06
CA GLU A 75 -8.62 4.17 -16.28
C GLU A 75 -9.87 3.31 -16.22
N ILE A 76 -9.75 2.07 -16.67
CA ILE A 76 -10.89 1.15 -16.67
C ILE A 76 -10.79 0.06 -15.61
N ARG A 77 -9.71 0.06 -14.83
CA ARG A 77 -9.53 -0.93 -13.76
C ARG A 77 -10.01 -0.33 -12.46
N ARG A 78 -11.08 -0.89 -11.92
CA ARG A 78 -11.62 -0.38 -10.66
C ARG A 78 -10.66 -0.60 -9.48
N GLY A 79 -9.81 -1.59 -9.60
CA GLY A 79 -8.85 -1.91 -8.56
C GLY A 79 -7.55 -1.15 -8.65
N ARG A 80 -7.44 -0.18 -9.56
CA ARG A 80 -6.24 0.62 -9.67
C ARG A 80 -5.93 1.29 -8.34
N LYS A 81 -4.71 1.12 -7.85
CA LYS A 81 -4.29 1.77 -6.61
C LYS A 81 -3.85 3.19 -6.91
N LEU A 82 -4.39 4.12 -6.15
CA LEU A 82 -4.02 5.51 -6.25
C LEU A 82 -2.90 5.81 -5.29
N ASN A 83 -1.95 6.59 -5.75
CA ASN A 83 -0.87 7.07 -4.91
C ASN A 83 -1.13 8.52 -4.55
N LYS A 84 -0.53 8.94 -3.44
CA LYS A 84 -0.69 10.32 -3.01
C LYS A 84 -0.28 11.26 -4.14
N GLY A 85 -1.14 12.19 -4.43
CA GLY A 85 -0.89 13.15 -5.50
C GLY A 85 -1.53 12.77 -6.83
N ASP A 86 -2.08 11.56 -6.95
CA ASP A 86 -2.76 11.19 -8.19
C ASP A 86 -4.00 12.04 -8.39
N LYS A 87 -4.19 12.47 -9.61
CA LYS A 87 -5.32 13.32 -9.97
C LYS A 87 -6.40 12.45 -10.61
N VAL A 88 -7.59 12.50 -10.05
CA VAL A 88 -8.72 11.72 -10.53
C VAL A 88 -9.78 12.67 -11.08
N ILE A 89 -10.18 12.43 -12.32
CA ILE A 89 -11.25 13.18 -12.96
C ILE A 89 -12.40 12.23 -13.19
N PHE A 90 -13.55 12.57 -12.61
CA PHE A 90 -14.76 11.78 -12.77
C PHE A 90 -15.88 12.71 -13.16
N LEU A 91 -16.36 12.57 -14.39
CA LEU A 91 -17.36 13.47 -14.96
C LEU A 91 -16.81 14.90 -14.91
N LYS A 92 -17.44 15.79 -14.14
CA LYS A 92 -16.97 17.17 -14.02
C LYS A 92 -16.15 17.41 -12.77
N ASN A 93 -15.93 16.37 -11.98
CA ASN A 93 -15.22 16.51 -10.71
C ASN A 93 -13.75 16.21 -10.92
N GLU A 94 -12.91 17.06 -10.37
CA GLU A 94 -11.48 16.89 -10.43
C GLU A 94 -10.97 16.86 -9.00
N LEU A 95 -10.35 15.76 -8.61
CA LEU A 95 -9.92 15.52 -7.24
C LEU A 95 -8.48 15.02 -7.22
N ILE A 96 -7.81 15.34 -6.13
CA ILE A 96 -6.46 14.84 -5.93
C ILE A 96 -6.48 13.95 -4.71
N PHE A 97 -5.86 12.80 -4.82
CA PHE A 97 -5.76 11.87 -3.70
C PHE A 97 -4.63 12.34 -2.79
N GLU A 98 -4.97 12.69 -1.57
CA GLU A 98 -3.99 13.18 -0.59
C GLU A 98 -3.95 12.29 0.66
#